data_405b8ed1d18ec317afb9e460793c1ea8
#
_entry.id   405b8ed1d18ec317afb9e460793c1ea8
#
_cell.length_a   1.000
_cell.length_b   1.000
_cell.length_c   1.000
_cell.angle_alpha   90.00
_cell.angle_beta   90.00
_cell.angle_gamma   90.00
#
_symmetry.space_group_name_H-M   'P 1'
#
loop_
_entity.id
_entity.type
_entity.pdbx_description
1 polymer ?
#
loop_
_entity_poly.entity_id
_entity_poly.type
_entity_poly.pdbx_seq_one_letter_code
_entity_poly.pdbx_strand_id
1 'polypeptide(L)'
;RAAPHVSWYRTARGGMYAFGLFSAGVALFMALRALGIGPFGSLLAAGSLSKRDRILLTDFRTTNVDSTLGRVVSDAVRAGLSGSSAFTLVQPAEIVSALALMKREPTTRVDSGVAREIAQRGGIKAIVDGDVTGVPGGYIVSIRLVRADSGIELASFRETGDGPRGLIDAADKLARSLRSKAGESLR
;
A
#
# COMPACT_ATOMS: atom_id res chain seq x y z
N ARG A 1 -21.55 -23.84 56.79
CA ARG A 1 -20.88 -23.02 55.77
C ARG A 1 -21.95 -22.53 54.81
N ALA A 2 -22.35 -21.23 54.90
CA ALA A 2 -23.35 -20.64 54.02
C ALA A 2 -22.69 -20.32 52.68
N ALA A 3 -23.28 -20.83 51.58
CA ALA A 3 -22.85 -20.50 50.24
C ALA A 3 -23.28 -19.04 49.90
N PRO A 4 -22.45 -18.24 49.27
CA PRO A 4 -22.81 -16.85 48.90
C PRO A 4 -23.90 -16.88 47.82
N HIS A 5 -25.10 -16.38 48.15
CA HIS A 5 -26.16 -16.15 47.18
C HIS A 5 -25.76 -15.00 46.25
N VAL A 6 -25.20 -15.35 45.10
CA VAL A 6 -24.98 -14.38 44.03
C VAL A 6 -26.36 -14.03 43.47
N SER A 7 -26.82 -12.78 43.66
CA SER A 7 -28.11 -12.33 43.18
C SER A 7 -28.11 -12.29 41.65
N TRP A 8 -28.78 -13.22 40.99
CA TRP A 8 -28.94 -13.35 39.54
C TRP A 8 -29.31 -12.02 38.84
N TYR A 9 -30.15 -11.22 39.49
CA TYR A 9 -30.56 -9.91 38.94
C TYR A 9 -29.42 -8.90 38.83
N ARG A 10 -28.40 -8.92 39.67
CA ARG A 10 -27.24 -8.04 39.60
C ARG A 10 -26.28 -8.43 38.45
N THR A 11 -26.09 -9.72 38.26
CA THR A 11 -25.28 -10.30 37.18
C THR A 11 -25.96 -10.09 35.81
N ALA A 12 -27.30 -10.28 35.74
CA ALA A 12 -28.06 -10.08 34.51
C ALA A 12 -28.05 -8.60 34.03
N ARG A 13 -28.18 -7.64 34.98
CA ARG A 13 -28.07 -6.21 34.66
C ARG A 13 -26.67 -5.82 34.20
N GLY A 14 -25.61 -6.32 34.86
CA GLY A 14 -24.23 -6.09 34.46
C GLY A 14 -23.93 -6.66 33.09
N GLY A 15 -24.42 -7.86 32.76
CA GLY A 15 -24.28 -8.51 31.46
C GLY A 15 -24.97 -7.73 30.34
N MET A 16 -26.17 -7.17 30.62
CA MET A 16 -26.91 -6.36 29.63
C MET A 16 -26.24 -5.04 29.30
N TYR A 17 -25.65 -4.36 30.29
CA TYR A 17 -24.85 -3.14 30.05
C TYR A 17 -23.55 -3.45 29.29
N ALA A 18 -22.85 -4.55 29.63
CA ALA A 18 -21.64 -4.96 28.93
C ALA A 18 -21.93 -5.34 27.46
N PHE A 19 -23.04 -6.05 27.23
CA PHE A 19 -23.49 -6.39 25.87
C PHE A 19 -23.91 -5.16 25.07
N GLY A 20 -24.62 -4.21 25.69
CA GLY A 20 -25.00 -2.95 25.04
C GLY A 20 -23.80 -2.11 24.65
N LEU A 21 -22.78 -1.96 25.53
CA LEU A 21 -21.53 -1.26 25.24
C LEU A 21 -20.72 -1.95 24.13
N PHE A 22 -20.65 -3.27 24.16
CA PHE A 22 -19.98 -4.03 23.11
C PHE A 22 -20.66 -3.87 21.75
N SER A 23 -22.00 -3.97 21.71
CA SER A 23 -22.77 -3.79 20.47
C SER A 23 -22.65 -2.35 19.93
N ALA A 24 -22.67 -1.34 20.80
CA ALA A 24 -22.45 0.05 20.41
C ALA A 24 -21.03 0.27 19.87
N GLY A 25 -20.02 -0.36 20.47
CA GLY A 25 -18.63 -0.33 19.99
C GLY A 25 -18.46 -0.98 18.62
N VAL A 26 -19.10 -2.14 18.41
CA VAL A 26 -19.11 -2.83 17.10
C VAL A 26 -19.84 -1.97 16.04
N ALA A 27 -20.99 -1.39 16.37
CA ALA A 27 -21.74 -0.54 15.46
C ALA A 27 -20.94 0.72 15.08
N LEU A 28 -20.31 1.37 16.06
CA LEU A 28 -19.42 2.52 15.82
C LEU A 28 -18.22 2.13 14.95
N PHE A 29 -17.58 0.98 15.25
CA PHE A 29 -16.48 0.46 14.45
C PHE A 29 -16.90 0.19 13.00
N MET A 30 -18.06 -0.43 12.79
CA MET A 30 -18.62 -0.67 11.47
C MET A 30 -18.98 0.62 10.74
N ALA A 31 -19.53 1.61 11.44
CA ALA A 31 -19.80 2.93 10.86
C ALA A 31 -18.52 3.67 10.45
N LEU A 32 -17.49 3.69 11.31
CA LEU A 32 -16.19 4.30 10.99
C LEU A 32 -15.53 3.58 9.81
N ARG A 33 -15.63 2.25 9.75
CA ARG A 33 -15.13 1.46 8.62
C ARG A 33 -15.87 1.78 7.31
N ALA A 34 -17.18 1.93 7.36
CA ALA A 34 -18.01 2.28 6.20
C ALA A 34 -17.71 3.70 5.68
N LEU A 35 -17.39 4.61 6.58
CA LEU A 35 -16.97 5.99 6.26
C LEU A 35 -15.50 6.11 5.85
N GLY A 36 -14.76 4.99 5.81
CA GLY A 36 -13.34 4.99 5.44
C GLY A 36 -12.42 5.65 6.47
N ILE A 37 -12.92 5.90 7.68
CA ILE A 37 -12.18 6.54 8.77
C ILE A 37 -11.45 5.46 9.57
N GLY A 38 -10.12 5.58 9.69
CA GLY A 38 -9.30 4.68 10.49
C GLY A 38 -8.32 3.82 9.68
N PRO A 39 -7.55 2.96 10.35
CA PRO A 39 -6.46 2.19 9.74
C PRO A 39 -6.93 1.19 8.67
N PHE A 40 -8.22 0.87 8.63
CA PHE A 40 -8.83 -0.06 7.67
C PHE A 40 -9.56 0.64 6.51
N GLY A 41 -9.59 1.98 6.47
CA GLY A 41 -10.15 2.73 5.37
C GLY A 41 -9.33 2.55 4.08
N SER A 42 -10.01 2.32 2.94
CA SER A 42 -9.34 2.33 1.64
C SER A 42 -9.05 3.76 1.19
N LEU A 43 -8.03 3.95 0.36
CA LEU A 43 -7.68 5.26 -0.20
C LEU A 43 -8.77 5.81 -1.11
N LEU A 44 -9.54 4.93 -1.76
CA LEU A 44 -10.74 5.31 -2.52
C LEU A 44 -11.84 5.84 -1.60
N ALA A 45 -12.14 5.13 -0.50
CA ALA A 45 -13.16 5.56 0.46
C ALA A 45 -12.78 6.86 1.18
N ALA A 46 -11.48 7.07 1.44
CA ALA A 46 -10.95 8.31 2.03
C ALA A 46 -10.84 9.47 1.03
N GLY A 47 -11.21 9.28 -0.24
CA GLY A 47 -11.08 10.31 -1.28
C GLY A 47 -9.64 10.68 -1.65
N SER A 48 -8.66 9.93 -1.15
CA SER A 48 -7.22 10.18 -1.43
C SER A 48 -6.81 9.71 -2.82
N LEU A 49 -7.53 8.74 -3.39
CA LEU A 49 -7.42 8.25 -4.76
C LEU A 49 -8.81 8.10 -5.37
N SER A 50 -8.89 8.18 -6.69
CA SER A 50 -10.10 7.92 -7.49
C SER A 50 -9.86 6.71 -8.40
N LYS A 51 -10.92 6.00 -8.78
CA LYS A 51 -10.86 4.76 -9.60
C LYS A 51 -10.14 4.87 -10.95
N ARG A 52 -9.74 6.02 -11.40
CA ARG A 52 -9.02 6.23 -12.65
C ARG A 52 -7.74 7.01 -12.45
N ASP A 53 -7.36 7.24 -11.21
CA ASP A 53 -6.12 7.94 -10.94
C ASP A 53 -4.94 7.14 -11.47
N ARG A 54 -4.03 7.86 -12.10
CA ARG A 54 -2.81 7.29 -12.65
C ARG A 54 -1.74 7.26 -11.58
N ILE A 55 -1.06 6.12 -11.49
CA ILE A 55 0.03 5.89 -10.54
C ILE A 55 1.29 5.51 -11.31
N LEU A 56 2.41 6.13 -10.94
CA LEU A 56 3.73 5.83 -11.51
C LEU A 56 4.53 4.98 -10.54
N LEU A 57 5.14 3.90 -11.03
CA LEU A 57 6.08 3.08 -10.27
C LEU A 57 7.51 3.51 -10.58
N THR A 58 8.30 3.80 -9.54
CA THR A 58 9.74 4.11 -9.68
C THR A 58 10.58 2.85 -9.88
N ASP A 59 11.81 3.04 -10.29
CA ASP A 59 12.84 2.01 -10.22
C ASP A 59 13.29 1.84 -8.76
N PHE A 60 13.19 0.63 -8.23
CA PHE A 60 13.52 0.37 -6.83
C PHE A 60 14.99 0.64 -6.53
N ARG A 61 15.21 1.35 -5.43
CA ARG A 61 16.57 1.53 -4.90
C ARG A 61 17.07 0.23 -4.31
N THR A 62 18.38 0.03 -4.38
CA THR A 62 19.04 -1.13 -3.80
C THR A 62 20.07 -0.70 -2.78
N THR A 63 20.13 -1.39 -1.64
CA THR A 63 21.12 -1.19 -0.59
C THR A 63 21.65 -2.55 -0.15
N ASN A 64 22.97 -2.72 -0.17
CA ASN A 64 23.65 -3.97 0.18
C ASN A 64 23.21 -5.19 -0.68
N VAL A 65 22.78 -4.95 -1.91
CA VAL A 65 22.42 -5.98 -2.90
C VAL A 65 22.79 -5.52 -4.30
N ASP A 66 22.85 -6.48 -5.23
CA ASP A 66 23.05 -6.17 -6.63
C ASP A 66 21.92 -5.29 -7.21
N SER A 67 22.28 -4.31 -8.01
CA SER A 67 21.32 -3.39 -8.64
C SER A 67 20.32 -4.09 -9.58
N THR A 68 20.67 -5.26 -10.11
CA THR A 68 19.77 -6.07 -10.94
C THR A 68 18.55 -6.57 -10.16
N LEU A 69 18.72 -6.84 -8.86
CA LEU A 69 17.60 -7.25 -7.99
C LEU A 69 16.54 -6.14 -7.86
N GLY A 70 16.96 -4.88 -7.83
CA GLY A 70 16.02 -3.76 -7.83
C GLY A 70 15.10 -3.77 -9.05
N ARG A 71 15.63 -4.07 -10.24
CA ARG A 71 14.83 -4.19 -11.47
C ARG A 71 13.88 -5.39 -11.41
N VAL A 72 14.39 -6.55 -10.99
CA VAL A 72 13.56 -7.76 -10.86
C VAL A 72 12.37 -7.52 -9.94
N VAL A 73 12.60 -6.88 -8.79
CA VAL A 73 11.52 -6.54 -7.84
C VAL A 73 10.58 -5.49 -8.41
N SER A 74 11.10 -4.44 -9.09
CA SER A 74 10.27 -3.44 -9.75
C SER A 74 9.35 -4.08 -10.78
N ASP A 75 9.86 -5.02 -11.59
CA ASP A 75 9.08 -5.71 -12.60
C ASP A 75 8.04 -6.66 -11.98
N ALA A 76 8.39 -7.38 -10.90
CA ALA A 76 7.44 -8.22 -10.18
C ALA A 76 6.30 -7.37 -9.56
N VAL A 77 6.63 -6.27 -8.88
CA VAL A 77 5.61 -5.35 -8.34
C VAL A 77 4.78 -4.74 -9.45
N ARG A 78 5.39 -4.33 -10.58
CA ARG A 78 4.68 -3.81 -11.76
C ARG A 78 3.67 -4.83 -12.29
N ALA A 79 4.08 -6.08 -12.45
CA ALA A 79 3.20 -7.16 -12.89
C ALA A 79 2.02 -7.35 -11.92
N GLY A 80 2.28 -7.34 -10.60
CA GLY A 80 1.25 -7.46 -9.59
C GLY A 80 0.28 -6.27 -9.52
N LEU A 81 0.72 -5.07 -9.91
CA LEU A 81 -0.10 -3.85 -9.92
C LEU A 81 -0.86 -3.63 -11.23
N SER A 82 -0.37 -4.16 -12.36
CA SER A 82 -0.90 -3.89 -13.70
C SER A 82 -2.37 -4.33 -13.89
N GLY A 83 -2.83 -5.34 -13.14
CA GLY A 83 -4.22 -5.81 -13.17
C GLY A 83 -5.15 -5.12 -12.15
N SER A 84 -4.77 -3.99 -11.56
CA SER A 84 -5.60 -3.33 -10.55
C SER A 84 -6.85 -2.69 -11.17
N SER A 85 -7.99 -2.87 -10.50
CA SER A 85 -9.23 -2.17 -10.82
C SER A 85 -9.38 -0.84 -10.07
N ALA A 86 -8.51 -0.57 -9.10
CA ALA A 86 -8.58 0.60 -8.24
C ALA A 86 -7.87 1.83 -8.84
N PHE A 87 -6.89 1.63 -9.71
CA PHE A 87 -6.08 2.68 -10.34
C PHE A 87 -5.51 2.22 -11.68
N THR A 88 -4.92 3.14 -12.42
CA THR A 88 -4.22 2.85 -13.69
C THR A 88 -2.71 3.02 -13.51
N LEU A 89 -1.95 1.95 -13.75
CA LEU A 89 -0.49 2.04 -13.71
C LEU A 89 0.05 2.64 -15.01
N VAL A 90 0.93 3.63 -14.90
CA VAL A 90 1.61 4.25 -16.05
C VAL A 90 2.50 3.21 -16.74
N GLN A 91 2.36 3.11 -18.05
CA GLN A 91 3.08 2.11 -18.83
C GLN A 91 4.54 2.53 -19.08
N PRO A 92 5.48 1.59 -19.20
CA PRO A 92 6.89 1.90 -19.48
C PRO A 92 7.09 2.78 -20.72
N ALA A 93 6.33 2.54 -21.79
CA ALA A 93 6.40 3.34 -23.01
C ALA A 93 6.04 4.82 -22.79
N GLU A 94 5.08 5.09 -21.90
CA GLU A 94 4.71 6.46 -21.52
C GLU A 94 5.81 7.14 -20.71
N ILE A 95 6.49 6.39 -19.84
CA ILE A 95 7.65 6.88 -19.07
C ILE A 95 8.77 7.27 -20.01
N VAL A 96 9.11 6.42 -21.00
CA VAL A 96 10.12 6.71 -22.02
C VAL A 96 9.74 7.97 -22.81
N SER A 97 8.49 8.11 -23.22
CA SER A 97 8.00 9.31 -23.91
C SER A 97 8.14 10.56 -23.04
N ALA A 98 7.81 10.47 -21.76
CA ALA A 98 7.97 11.58 -20.82
C ALA A 98 9.44 11.97 -20.63
N LEU A 99 10.35 10.99 -20.50
CA LEU A 99 11.80 11.24 -20.42
C LEU A 99 12.31 11.95 -21.68
N ALA A 100 11.85 11.53 -22.87
CA ALA A 100 12.23 12.19 -24.13
C ALA A 100 11.78 13.67 -24.18
N LEU A 101 10.56 13.96 -23.72
CA LEU A 101 10.07 15.34 -23.59
C LEU A 101 10.88 16.17 -22.58
N MET A 102 11.47 15.53 -21.59
CA MET A 102 12.37 16.14 -20.61
C MET A 102 13.83 16.22 -21.10
N LYS A 103 14.09 15.82 -22.35
CA LYS A 103 15.43 15.71 -22.94
C LYS A 103 16.38 14.83 -22.13
N ARG A 104 15.83 13.74 -21.56
CA ARG A 104 16.59 12.72 -20.84
C ARG A 104 16.69 11.45 -21.68
N GLU A 105 17.73 10.66 -21.43
CA GLU A 105 17.92 9.38 -22.08
C GLU A 105 16.79 8.38 -21.71
N PRO A 106 16.36 7.53 -22.64
CA PRO A 106 15.32 6.51 -22.38
C PRO A 106 15.67 5.54 -21.23
N THR A 107 16.97 5.37 -21.00
CA THR A 107 17.53 4.52 -19.94
C THR A 107 17.72 5.23 -18.60
N THR A 108 17.31 6.50 -18.52
CA THR A 108 17.39 7.27 -17.26
C THR A 108 16.61 6.54 -16.17
N ARG A 109 17.27 6.28 -15.04
CA ARG A 109 16.63 5.69 -13.88
C ARG A 109 15.52 6.61 -13.35
N VAL A 110 14.33 6.06 -13.19
CA VAL A 110 13.17 6.78 -12.68
C VAL A 110 13.19 6.70 -11.15
N ASP A 111 14.01 7.53 -10.53
CA ASP A 111 14.00 7.73 -9.08
C ASP A 111 12.81 8.61 -8.64
N SER A 112 12.67 8.85 -7.33
CA SER A 112 11.57 9.64 -6.76
C SER A 112 11.53 11.08 -7.28
N GLY A 113 12.69 11.67 -7.65
CA GLY A 113 12.79 13.02 -8.20
C GLY A 113 12.29 13.08 -9.64
N VAL A 114 12.82 12.20 -10.50
CA VAL A 114 12.40 12.06 -11.90
C VAL A 114 10.92 11.67 -11.98
N ALA A 115 10.47 10.73 -11.12
CA ALA A 115 9.08 10.31 -11.05
C ALA A 115 8.14 11.48 -10.73
N ARG A 116 8.52 12.35 -9.79
CA ARG A 116 7.74 13.54 -9.44
C ARG A 116 7.64 14.52 -10.60
N GLU A 117 8.74 14.75 -11.31
CA GLU A 117 8.74 15.63 -12.49
C GLU A 117 7.83 15.07 -13.61
N ILE A 118 7.91 13.76 -13.89
CA ILE A 118 7.01 13.09 -14.83
C ILE A 118 5.55 13.21 -14.36
N ALA A 119 5.30 13.00 -13.08
CA ALA A 119 3.96 13.03 -12.52
C ALA A 119 3.31 14.41 -12.63
N GLN A 120 4.05 15.46 -12.33
CA GLN A 120 3.56 16.85 -12.44
C GLN A 120 3.18 17.21 -13.88
N ARG A 121 4.00 16.80 -14.86
CA ARG A 121 3.75 17.06 -16.29
C ARG A 121 2.63 16.19 -16.85
N GLY A 122 2.52 14.94 -16.39
CA GLY A 122 1.57 13.95 -16.89
C GLY A 122 0.24 13.90 -16.13
N GLY A 123 0.01 14.76 -15.13
CA GLY A 123 -1.19 14.73 -14.31
C GLY A 123 -1.35 13.43 -13.49
N ILE A 124 -0.24 12.79 -13.14
CA ILE A 124 -0.22 11.55 -12.35
C ILE A 124 -0.42 11.92 -10.88
N LYS A 125 -1.32 11.21 -10.19
CA LYS A 125 -1.75 11.58 -8.83
C LYS A 125 -0.86 11.03 -7.74
N ALA A 126 -0.28 9.86 -7.93
CA ALA A 126 0.55 9.21 -6.93
C ALA A 126 1.74 8.48 -7.55
N ILE A 127 2.75 8.26 -6.72
CA ILE A 127 3.99 7.58 -7.07
C ILE A 127 4.18 6.43 -6.08
N VAL A 128 4.46 5.24 -6.60
CA VAL A 128 4.95 4.11 -5.80
C VAL A 128 6.45 4.13 -5.84
N ASP A 129 7.05 4.45 -4.70
CA ASP A 129 8.50 4.44 -4.48
C ASP A 129 8.90 3.19 -3.70
N GLY A 130 9.98 2.53 -4.08
CA GLY A 130 10.39 1.27 -3.46
C GLY A 130 11.88 1.14 -3.23
N ASP A 131 12.21 0.27 -2.28
CA ASP A 131 13.59 -0.10 -1.98
C ASP A 131 13.74 -1.58 -1.62
N VAL A 132 14.91 -2.13 -1.95
CA VAL A 132 15.34 -3.47 -1.60
C VAL A 132 16.64 -3.36 -0.80
N THR A 133 16.63 -3.85 0.43
CA THR A 133 17.80 -3.88 1.31
C THR A 133 18.19 -5.31 1.63
N GLY A 134 19.46 -5.66 1.36
CA GLY A 134 20.03 -6.92 1.79
C GLY A 134 20.34 -6.90 3.28
N VAL A 135 19.95 -7.97 3.95
CA VAL A 135 20.25 -8.22 5.36
C VAL A 135 20.85 -9.63 5.51
N PRO A 136 21.56 -9.94 6.61
CA PRO A 136 22.02 -11.29 6.84
C PRO A 136 20.86 -12.30 6.76
N GLY A 137 20.96 -13.24 5.83
CA GLY A 137 19.96 -14.29 5.62
C GLY A 137 18.81 -13.94 4.65
N GLY A 138 18.70 -12.70 4.15
CA GLY A 138 17.58 -12.38 3.26
C GLY A 138 17.51 -10.94 2.79
N TYR A 139 16.30 -10.49 2.52
CA TYR A 139 15.98 -9.17 1.97
C TYR A 139 14.84 -8.52 2.72
N ILE A 140 14.89 -7.21 2.79
CA ILE A 140 13.76 -6.36 3.16
C ILE A 140 13.34 -5.60 1.92
N VAL A 141 12.06 -5.71 1.54
CA VAL A 141 11.47 -4.95 0.44
C VAL A 141 10.44 -4.00 1.04
N SER A 142 10.54 -2.74 0.68
CA SER A 142 9.58 -1.72 1.14
C SER A 142 9.01 -0.97 -0.06
N ILE A 143 7.72 -0.61 0.02
CA ILE A 143 7.08 0.29 -0.93
C ILE A 143 6.34 1.39 -0.18
N ARG A 144 6.32 2.58 -0.77
CA ARG A 144 5.56 3.73 -0.28
C ARG A 144 4.74 4.31 -1.40
N LEU A 145 3.47 4.53 -1.16
CA LEU A 145 2.61 5.29 -2.04
C LEU A 145 2.62 6.74 -1.58
N VAL A 146 3.07 7.63 -2.44
CA VAL A 146 3.25 9.03 -2.13
C VAL A 146 2.41 9.87 -3.09
N ARG A 147 1.73 10.89 -2.60
CA ARG A 147 1.03 11.85 -3.45
C ARG A 147 2.04 12.68 -4.26
N ALA A 148 1.84 12.77 -5.57
CA ALA A 148 2.82 13.35 -6.47
C ALA A 148 2.99 14.87 -6.29
N ASP A 149 1.91 15.58 -5.96
CA ASP A 149 1.89 17.05 -5.80
C ASP A 149 2.53 17.51 -4.49
N SER A 150 2.18 16.85 -3.37
CA SER A 150 2.55 17.27 -2.02
C SER A 150 3.68 16.46 -1.40
N GLY A 151 3.96 15.26 -1.93
CA GLY A 151 4.92 14.33 -1.32
C GLY A 151 4.40 13.65 -0.06
N ILE A 152 3.12 13.81 0.27
CA ILE A 152 2.52 13.19 1.45
C ILE A 152 2.43 11.67 1.23
N GLU A 153 2.92 10.90 2.20
CA GLU A 153 2.80 9.45 2.21
C GLU A 153 1.34 9.04 2.48
N LEU A 154 0.76 8.30 1.55
CA LEU A 154 -0.61 7.79 1.63
C LEU A 154 -0.67 6.39 2.24
N ALA A 155 0.35 5.59 2.01
CA ALA A 155 0.51 4.25 2.57
C ALA A 155 1.96 3.78 2.44
N SER A 156 2.40 2.92 3.36
CA SER A 156 3.67 2.20 3.26
C SER A 156 3.51 0.75 3.69
N PHE A 157 4.29 -0.12 3.06
CA PHE A 157 4.31 -1.55 3.34
C PHE A 157 5.74 -2.06 3.29
N ARG A 158 6.01 -3.09 4.10
CA ARG A 158 7.31 -3.75 4.17
C ARG A 158 7.09 -5.24 4.28
N GLU A 159 7.89 -6.00 3.53
CA GLU A 159 7.94 -7.46 3.58
C GLU A 159 9.38 -7.92 3.67
N THR A 160 9.56 -9.11 4.22
CA THR A 160 10.87 -9.78 4.25
C THR A 160 10.80 -11.04 3.41
N GLY A 161 11.91 -11.40 2.80
CA GLY A 161 12.02 -12.63 2.02
C GLY A 161 13.39 -13.26 2.15
N ASP A 162 13.41 -14.58 2.24
CA ASP A 162 14.63 -15.37 2.34
C ASP A 162 15.01 -15.90 0.96
N GLY A 163 16.16 -15.50 0.46
CA GLY A 163 16.63 -15.90 -0.86
C GLY A 163 15.80 -15.37 -2.04
N PRO A 164 16.13 -15.79 -3.28
CA PRO A 164 15.50 -15.23 -4.49
C PRO A 164 13.99 -15.48 -4.59
N ARG A 165 13.51 -16.64 -4.16
CA ARG A 165 12.06 -16.95 -4.16
C ARG A 165 11.31 -16.08 -3.16
N GLY A 166 11.83 -15.95 -1.94
CA GLY A 166 11.24 -15.09 -0.91
C GLY A 166 11.20 -13.63 -1.32
N LEU A 167 12.15 -13.17 -2.14
CA LEU A 167 12.15 -11.82 -2.69
C LEU A 167 10.97 -11.59 -3.65
N ILE A 168 10.67 -12.55 -4.53
CA ILE A 168 9.50 -12.46 -5.43
C ILE A 168 8.19 -12.55 -4.64
N ASP A 169 8.11 -13.49 -3.69
CA ASP A 169 6.92 -13.61 -2.82
C ASP A 169 6.66 -12.32 -2.02
N ALA A 170 7.71 -11.65 -1.56
CA ALA A 170 7.60 -10.35 -0.90
C ALA A 170 7.07 -9.26 -1.85
N ALA A 171 7.57 -9.20 -3.09
CA ALA A 171 7.07 -8.29 -4.12
C ALA A 171 5.57 -8.49 -4.40
N ASP A 172 5.13 -9.74 -4.55
CA ASP A 172 3.73 -10.10 -4.77
C ASP A 172 2.84 -9.73 -3.58
N LYS A 173 3.30 -9.95 -2.35
CA LYS A 173 2.58 -9.54 -1.13
C LYS A 173 2.42 -8.03 -1.06
N LEU A 174 3.49 -7.28 -1.36
CA LEU A 174 3.46 -5.82 -1.39
C LEU A 174 2.47 -5.29 -2.43
N ALA A 175 2.46 -5.86 -3.65
CA ALA A 175 1.52 -5.49 -4.69
C ALA A 175 0.07 -5.74 -4.26
N ARG A 176 -0.22 -6.90 -3.65
CA ARG A 176 -1.56 -7.21 -3.10
C ARG A 176 -1.95 -6.24 -1.98
N SER A 177 -1.04 -5.95 -1.06
CA SER A 177 -1.29 -5.02 0.07
C SER A 177 -1.62 -3.63 -0.44
N LEU A 178 -0.90 -3.14 -1.45
CA LEU A 178 -1.16 -1.84 -2.06
C LEU A 178 -2.52 -1.81 -2.77
N ARG A 179 -2.86 -2.83 -3.57
CA ARG A 179 -4.16 -2.96 -4.24
C ARG A 179 -5.31 -2.99 -3.24
N SER A 180 -5.18 -3.79 -2.18
CA SER A 180 -6.16 -3.85 -1.09
C SER A 180 -6.33 -2.49 -0.41
N LYS A 181 -5.24 -1.78 -0.10
CA LYS A 181 -5.27 -0.45 0.51
C LYS A 181 -5.87 0.60 -0.43
N ALA A 182 -5.63 0.46 -1.73
CA ALA A 182 -6.27 1.31 -2.74
C ALA A 182 -7.80 1.11 -2.80
N GLY A 183 -8.33 -0.01 -2.31
CA GLY A 183 -9.77 -0.28 -2.24
C GLY A 183 -10.23 -1.40 -3.15
N GLU A 184 -9.30 -2.22 -3.65
CA GLU A 184 -9.63 -3.39 -4.43
C GLU A 184 -9.99 -4.57 -3.52
N SER A 185 -11.11 -5.23 -3.79
CA SER A 185 -11.49 -6.47 -3.11
C SER A 185 -10.74 -7.63 -3.77
N LEU A 186 -9.65 -8.06 -3.15
CA LEU A 186 -8.91 -9.24 -3.59
C LEU A 186 -9.67 -10.50 -3.14
N ARG A 187 -10.25 -11.23 -4.09
CA ARG A 187 -10.87 -12.55 -3.87
C ARG A 187 -9.83 -13.66 -4.05
#